data_c0bc2fa7b90271bcaea9f8a98c0fd090
#
_entry.id   c0bc2fa7b90271bcaea9f8a98c0fd090
#
_cell.length_a   1.000
_cell.length_b   1.000
_cell.length_c   1.000
_cell.angle_alpha   90.00
_cell.angle_beta   90.00
_cell.angle_gamma   90.00
#
_symmetry.space_group_name_H-M   'P 1'
#
loop_
_entity.id
_entity.type
_entity.pdbx_description
1 polymer ?
#
loop_
_entity_poly.entity_id
_entity_poly.type
_entity_poly.pdbx_seq_one_letter_code
_entity_poly.pdbx_strand_id
1 'polypeptide(L)'
;MKEIDHLLVEDSDLQRQKNRIAESLRYAKVIQKALFPTESFIKKVFPNHFILLLPKDILSGDFYWVFRKEKKTFFAVADCTGHGVPGALMSVMGISFLNEIAAQPCTLMPNRLLNQLRERVMKALGQTGSDDTSEDGMDIALCVIDEQKETLHYSGANSPIYLVRKGELITISPDNMPVGVHSIEEKSFSGKELKLEDGDIIYLFTDGYPDQMGGPKNKKFMYNNFRDLLVRVSLLPMDEQKVILRKTLYDWMGSNRQIDDILVMGIKYSKPNNT
;
A
#
# COMPACT_ATOMS: atom_id res chain seq x y z
N MET A 1 4.46 0.88 -53.86
CA MET A 1 3.09 0.39 -53.59
C MET A 1 3.12 -0.86 -52.74
N LYS A 2 3.74 -1.99 -53.13
CA LYS A 2 3.80 -3.21 -52.30
C LYS A 2 4.44 -3.05 -50.90
N GLU A 3 5.42 -2.18 -50.77
CA GLU A 3 6.12 -1.91 -49.49
C GLU A 3 5.24 -1.09 -48.52
N ILE A 4 4.44 -0.17 -49.01
CA ILE A 4 3.48 0.61 -48.21
C ILE A 4 2.34 -0.31 -47.75
N ASP A 5 1.84 -1.20 -48.62
CA ASP A 5 0.80 -2.16 -48.24
C ASP A 5 1.29 -3.13 -47.16
N HIS A 6 2.55 -3.56 -47.21
CA HIS A 6 3.15 -4.41 -46.16
C HIS A 6 3.24 -3.68 -44.81
N LEU A 7 3.72 -2.43 -44.81
CA LEU A 7 3.80 -1.60 -43.59
C LEU A 7 2.42 -1.34 -42.94
N LEU A 8 1.39 -1.13 -43.76
CA LEU A 8 0.02 -0.93 -43.26
C LEU A 8 -0.55 -2.20 -42.64
N VAL A 9 -0.23 -3.38 -43.18
CA VAL A 9 -0.65 -4.67 -42.60
C VAL A 9 0.09 -4.92 -41.29
N GLU A 10 1.40 -4.71 -41.24
CA GLU A 10 2.19 -4.86 -40.00
C GLU A 10 1.69 -3.92 -38.90
N ASP A 11 1.40 -2.66 -39.22
CA ASP A 11 0.88 -1.67 -38.21
C ASP A 11 -0.51 -2.10 -37.69
N SER A 12 -1.38 -2.62 -38.59
CA SER A 12 -2.70 -3.12 -38.21
C SER A 12 -2.61 -4.34 -37.27
N ASP A 13 -1.68 -5.26 -37.53
CA ASP A 13 -1.48 -6.46 -36.70
C ASP A 13 -0.85 -6.10 -35.34
N LEU A 14 0.10 -5.19 -35.34
CA LEU A 14 0.68 -4.66 -34.10
C LEU A 14 -0.40 -3.97 -33.22
N GLN A 15 -1.27 -3.17 -33.84
CA GLN A 15 -2.38 -2.52 -33.14
C GLN A 15 -3.37 -3.55 -32.57
N ARG A 16 -3.69 -4.60 -33.30
CA ARG A 16 -4.53 -5.71 -32.80
C ARG A 16 -3.89 -6.41 -31.61
N GLN A 17 -2.60 -6.72 -31.67
CA GLN A 17 -1.87 -7.34 -30.56
C GLN A 17 -1.87 -6.44 -29.33
N LYS A 18 -1.57 -5.15 -29.45
CA LYS A 18 -1.65 -4.16 -28.36
C LYS A 18 -3.04 -4.14 -27.72
N ASN A 19 -4.10 -4.13 -28.51
CA ASN A 19 -5.46 -4.13 -28.00
C ASN A 19 -5.79 -5.41 -27.22
N ARG A 20 -5.39 -6.59 -27.72
CA ARG A 20 -5.60 -7.88 -27.03
C ARG A 20 -4.86 -7.93 -25.69
N ILE A 21 -3.61 -7.45 -25.63
CA ILE A 21 -2.84 -7.37 -24.39
C ILE A 21 -3.54 -6.41 -23.41
N ALA A 22 -3.95 -5.23 -23.86
CA ALA A 22 -4.65 -4.25 -23.02
C ALA A 22 -5.98 -4.81 -22.47
N GLU A 23 -6.75 -5.57 -23.25
CA GLU A 23 -7.97 -6.24 -22.79
C GLU A 23 -7.66 -7.29 -21.71
N SER A 24 -6.63 -8.12 -21.92
CA SER A 24 -6.18 -9.10 -20.92
C SER A 24 -5.78 -8.44 -19.61
N LEU A 25 -5.04 -7.32 -19.67
CA LEU A 25 -4.65 -6.56 -18.48
C LEU A 25 -5.86 -5.90 -17.79
N ARG A 26 -6.84 -5.41 -18.54
CA ARG A 26 -8.09 -4.89 -17.94
C ARG A 26 -8.87 -5.98 -17.22
N TYR A 27 -8.90 -7.18 -17.75
CA TYR A 27 -9.53 -8.32 -17.09
C TYR A 27 -8.76 -8.73 -15.82
N ALA A 28 -7.43 -8.78 -15.88
CA ALA A 28 -6.58 -9.02 -14.72
C ALA A 28 -6.82 -7.96 -13.61
N LYS A 29 -7.05 -6.68 -13.97
CA LYS A 29 -7.44 -5.64 -13.03
C LYS A 29 -8.76 -5.94 -12.31
N VAL A 30 -9.74 -6.51 -13.00
CA VAL A 30 -11.02 -6.91 -12.38
C VAL A 30 -10.77 -7.97 -11.32
N ILE A 31 -9.90 -8.97 -11.61
CA ILE A 31 -9.53 -10.02 -10.65
C ILE A 31 -8.77 -9.41 -9.47
N GLN A 32 -7.76 -8.59 -9.71
CA GLN A 32 -6.99 -7.93 -8.65
C GLN A 32 -7.92 -7.10 -7.74
N LYS A 33 -8.82 -6.30 -8.33
CA LYS A 33 -9.76 -5.47 -7.58
C LYS A 33 -10.72 -6.30 -6.71
N ALA A 34 -11.08 -7.51 -7.15
CA ALA A 34 -11.96 -8.39 -6.39
C ALA A 34 -11.31 -8.93 -5.10
N LEU A 35 -9.99 -8.88 -5.00
CA LEU A 35 -9.24 -9.27 -3.79
C LEU A 35 -9.17 -8.13 -2.75
N PHE A 36 -9.38 -6.88 -3.16
CA PHE A 36 -9.39 -5.77 -2.24
C PHE A 36 -10.65 -5.77 -1.36
N PRO A 37 -10.55 -5.31 -0.11
CA PRO A 37 -11.71 -5.11 0.73
C PRO A 37 -12.75 -4.20 0.07
N THR A 38 -14.03 -4.56 0.17
CA THR A 38 -15.10 -3.73 -0.40
C THR A 38 -15.22 -2.41 0.34
N GLU A 39 -15.61 -1.35 -0.36
CA GLU A 39 -15.81 -0.02 0.25
C GLU A 39 -16.85 -0.07 1.39
N SER A 40 -17.93 -0.85 1.23
CA SER A 40 -18.93 -1.04 2.27
C SER A 40 -18.38 -1.69 3.53
N PHE A 41 -17.47 -2.67 3.38
CA PHE A 41 -16.79 -3.31 4.50
C PHE A 41 -15.86 -2.33 5.20
N ILE A 42 -15.03 -1.59 4.44
CA ILE A 42 -14.09 -0.61 5.01
C ILE A 42 -14.86 0.49 5.77
N LYS A 43 -15.93 1.03 5.17
CA LYS A 43 -16.78 2.05 5.81
C LYS A 43 -17.45 1.56 7.10
N LYS A 44 -17.80 0.26 7.15
CA LYS A 44 -18.35 -0.36 8.37
C LYS A 44 -17.30 -0.45 9.48
N VAL A 45 -16.05 -0.74 9.12
CA VAL A 45 -14.95 -0.93 10.07
C VAL A 45 -14.30 0.40 10.46
N PHE A 46 -14.12 1.27 9.50
CA PHE A 46 -13.55 2.61 9.63
C PHE A 46 -14.51 3.65 9.05
N PRO A 47 -15.49 4.15 9.82
CA PRO A 47 -16.46 5.13 9.32
C PRO A 47 -15.81 6.41 8.78
N ASN A 48 -14.72 6.84 9.41
CA ASN A 48 -13.96 8.02 9.05
C ASN A 48 -12.60 7.62 8.46
N HIS A 49 -12.57 7.40 7.15
CA HIS A 49 -11.35 7.00 6.43
C HIS A 49 -11.34 7.55 5.02
N PHE A 50 -10.17 7.49 4.40
CA PHE A 50 -10.03 7.56 2.94
C PHE A 50 -8.96 6.57 2.46
N ILE A 51 -9.06 6.18 1.19
CA ILE A 51 -8.04 5.45 0.46
C ILE A 51 -7.83 6.16 -0.88
N LEU A 52 -6.62 6.62 -1.13
CA LEU A 52 -6.16 7.16 -2.39
C LEU A 52 -5.22 6.15 -3.03
N LEU A 53 -5.72 5.37 -3.99
CA LEU A 53 -4.93 4.42 -4.78
C LEU A 53 -4.91 4.91 -6.23
N LEU A 54 -3.73 5.19 -6.72
CA LEU A 54 -3.45 5.66 -8.08
C LEU A 54 -2.39 4.75 -8.69
N PRO A 55 -2.78 3.69 -9.39
CA PRO A 55 -1.84 2.84 -10.10
C PRO A 55 -1.11 3.60 -11.20
N LYS A 56 0.19 3.34 -11.39
CA LYS A 56 1.01 3.84 -12.50
C LYS A 56 0.56 3.23 -13.82
N ASP A 57 0.29 1.94 -13.80
CA ASP A 57 -0.14 1.15 -14.95
C ASP A 57 -1.62 0.70 -14.81
N ILE A 58 -2.04 -0.24 -15.64
CA ILE A 58 -3.40 -0.81 -15.55
C ILE A 58 -3.57 -1.58 -14.25
N LEU A 59 -2.54 -2.31 -13.82
CA LEU A 59 -2.45 -3.07 -12.58
C LEU A 59 -1.57 -2.32 -11.57
N SER A 60 -1.69 -2.65 -10.29
CA SER A 60 -0.91 -2.05 -9.21
C SER A 60 -0.09 -3.08 -8.45
N GLY A 61 1.18 -2.76 -8.16
CA GLY A 61 1.98 -3.45 -7.15
C GLY A 61 1.52 -3.08 -5.75
N ASP A 62 1.10 -1.83 -5.57
CA ASP A 62 0.56 -1.35 -4.30
C ASP A 62 -0.78 -1.98 -3.98
N PHE A 63 -0.96 -2.34 -2.71
CA PHE A 63 -2.25 -2.79 -2.22
C PHE A 63 -2.52 -2.35 -0.79
N TYR A 64 -3.81 -2.25 -0.45
CA TYR A 64 -4.28 -2.11 0.92
C TYR A 64 -5.05 -3.36 1.32
N TRP A 65 -5.03 -3.65 2.61
CA TRP A 65 -5.70 -4.81 3.15
C TRP A 65 -6.36 -4.46 4.49
N VAL A 66 -7.57 -4.99 4.73
CA VAL A 66 -8.31 -4.81 5.99
C VAL A 66 -8.96 -6.14 6.36
N PHE A 67 -8.78 -6.54 7.60
CA PHE A 67 -9.37 -7.74 8.16
C PHE A 67 -9.86 -7.48 9.58
N ARG A 68 -11.04 -7.99 9.91
CA ARG A 68 -11.60 -7.84 11.25
C ARG A 68 -11.80 -9.19 11.88
N LYS A 69 -11.33 -9.35 13.11
CA LYS A 69 -11.52 -10.52 13.95
C LYS A 69 -11.85 -10.09 15.37
N GLU A 70 -13.05 -10.44 15.83
CA GLU A 70 -13.56 -10.03 17.14
C GLU A 70 -13.50 -8.50 17.34
N LYS A 71 -12.79 -8.03 18.36
CA LYS A 71 -12.59 -6.62 18.70
C LYS A 71 -11.28 -6.05 18.16
N LYS A 72 -10.67 -6.73 17.21
CA LYS A 72 -9.42 -6.30 16.57
C LYS A 72 -9.61 -6.08 15.09
N THR A 73 -9.13 -4.94 14.64
CA THR A 73 -9.09 -4.59 13.23
C THR A 73 -7.67 -4.52 12.75
N PHE A 74 -7.34 -5.35 11.78
CA PHE A 74 -6.07 -5.41 11.08
C PHE A 74 -6.16 -4.61 9.80
N PHE A 75 -5.14 -3.84 9.48
CA PHE A 75 -5.08 -3.10 8.22
C PHE A 75 -3.64 -2.88 7.81
N ALA A 76 -3.41 -2.85 6.52
CA ALA A 76 -2.08 -2.69 5.95
C ALA A 76 -2.11 -1.88 4.65
N VAL A 77 -0.97 -1.26 4.35
CA VAL A 77 -0.59 -0.72 3.05
C VAL A 77 0.75 -1.34 2.70
N ALA A 78 0.85 -1.85 1.49
CA ALA A 78 2.04 -2.51 1.00
C ALA A 78 2.41 -2.01 -0.39
N ASP A 79 3.71 -1.94 -0.64
CA ASP A 79 4.39 -1.65 -1.89
C ASP A 79 5.16 -2.90 -2.30
N CYS A 80 4.80 -3.51 -3.42
CA CYS A 80 5.46 -4.70 -3.92
C CYS A 80 6.57 -4.35 -4.91
N THR A 81 7.65 -5.14 -4.92
CA THR A 81 8.71 -4.99 -5.91
C THR A 81 8.15 -4.98 -7.34
N GLY A 82 8.41 -3.88 -8.06
CA GLY A 82 8.01 -3.68 -9.45
C GLY A 82 6.55 -3.24 -9.60
N HIS A 83 6.24 -2.72 -10.78
CA HIS A 83 4.92 -2.20 -11.14
C HIS A 83 4.30 -3.01 -12.29
N GLY A 84 3.03 -2.77 -12.63
CA GLY A 84 2.33 -3.48 -13.67
C GLY A 84 2.10 -4.96 -13.34
N VAL A 85 2.37 -5.86 -14.26
CA VAL A 85 2.07 -7.30 -14.08
C VAL A 85 2.88 -7.97 -12.96
N PRO A 86 4.21 -7.81 -12.88
CA PRO A 86 5.00 -8.41 -11.79
C PRO A 86 4.52 -7.93 -10.41
N GLY A 87 4.41 -6.63 -10.19
CA GLY A 87 3.91 -6.08 -8.93
C GLY A 87 2.50 -6.56 -8.58
N ALA A 88 1.62 -6.67 -9.60
CA ALA A 88 0.26 -7.17 -9.38
C ALA A 88 0.24 -8.64 -8.93
N LEU A 89 1.11 -9.50 -9.45
CA LEU A 89 1.22 -10.88 -9.00
C LEU A 89 1.70 -10.94 -7.54
N MET A 90 2.66 -10.11 -7.18
CA MET A 90 3.13 -9.98 -5.81
C MET A 90 2.02 -9.48 -4.87
N SER A 91 1.23 -8.48 -5.28
CA SER A 91 0.12 -7.97 -4.48
C SER A 91 -0.97 -9.01 -4.26
N VAL A 92 -1.34 -9.80 -5.29
CA VAL A 92 -2.29 -10.92 -5.18
C VAL A 92 -1.79 -11.97 -4.19
N MET A 93 -0.52 -12.34 -4.28
CA MET A 93 0.12 -13.30 -3.37
C MET A 93 0.13 -12.75 -1.93
N GLY A 94 0.54 -11.51 -1.74
CA GLY A 94 0.57 -10.85 -0.42
C GLY A 94 -0.80 -10.81 0.24
N ILE A 95 -1.84 -10.38 -0.47
CA ILE A 95 -3.22 -10.36 0.02
C ILE A 95 -3.69 -11.76 0.39
N SER A 96 -3.40 -12.76 -0.44
CA SER A 96 -3.82 -14.15 -0.20
C SER A 96 -3.17 -14.71 1.06
N PHE A 97 -1.86 -14.50 1.25
CA PHE A 97 -1.16 -14.93 2.46
C PHE A 97 -1.62 -14.21 3.71
N LEU A 98 -1.85 -12.88 3.63
CA LEU A 98 -2.40 -12.11 4.75
C LEU A 98 -3.76 -12.65 5.19
N ASN A 99 -4.66 -12.94 4.25
CA ASN A 99 -5.96 -13.52 4.53
C ASN A 99 -5.84 -14.89 5.23
N GLU A 100 -4.96 -15.75 4.73
CA GLU A 100 -4.76 -17.10 5.29
C GLU A 100 -4.16 -17.03 6.70
N ILE A 101 -3.17 -16.15 6.93
CA ILE A 101 -2.54 -15.99 8.24
C ILE A 101 -3.54 -15.39 9.25
N ALA A 102 -4.28 -14.37 8.86
CA ALA A 102 -5.23 -13.71 9.75
C ALA A 102 -6.44 -14.59 10.11
N ALA A 103 -6.79 -15.54 9.25
CA ALA A 103 -7.88 -16.50 9.50
C ALA A 103 -7.51 -17.59 10.52
N GLN A 104 -6.23 -17.76 10.89
CA GLN A 104 -5.79 -18.75 11.88
C GLN A 104 -6.51 -18.53 13.23
N PRO A 105 -6.70 -19.62 14.03
CA PRO A 105 -7.45 -19.53 15.31
C PRO A 105 -6.84 -18.52 16.30
N CYS A 106 -5.51 -18.45 16.38
CA CYS A 106 -4.83 -17.49 17.25
C CYS A 106 -4.80 -16.08 16.63
N THR A 107 -5.07 -15.08 17.46
CA THR A 107 -4.91 -13.67 17.02
C THR A 107 -3.45 -13.27 17.13
N LEU A 108 -2.82 -13.04 16.00
CA LEU A 108 -1.41 -12.67 15.94
C LEU A 108 -1.21 -11.16 16.16
N MET A 109 -0.08 -10.81 16.75
CA MET A 109 0.42 -9.44 16.76
C MET A 109 1.02 -9.10 15.39
N PRO A 110 1.06 -7.79 14.98
CA PRO A 110 1.51 -7.40 13.64
C PRO A 110 2.89 -7.95 13.26
N ASN A 111 3.84 -7.93 14.19
CA ASN A 111 5.19 -8.43 13.95
C ASN A 111 5.24 -9.95 13.68
N ARG A 112 4.42 -10.73 14.37
CA ARG A 112 4.32 -12.17 14.11
C ARG A 112 3.67 -12.46 12.76
N LEU A 113 2.70 -11.63 12.39
CA LEU A 113 2.03 -11.74 11.10
C LEU A 113 3.01 -11.42 9.96
N LEU A 114 3.84 -10.35 10.10
CA LEU A 114 4.88 -10.03 9.12
C LEU A 114 5.95 -11.12 9.02
N ASN A 115 6.38 -11.74 10.13
CA ASN A 115 7.33 -12.85 10.08
C ASN A 115 6.76 -14.05 9.30
N GLN A 116 5.50 -14.43 9.55
CA GLN A 116 4.85 -15.52 8.80
C GLN A 116 4.63 -15.15 7.32
N LEU A 117 4.30 -13.89 7.04
CA LEU A 117 4.18 -13.41 5.67
C LEU A 117 5.52 -13.55 4.93
N ARG A 118 6.62 -13.11 5.55
CA ARG A 118 7.97 -13.24 4.98
C ARG A 118 8.33 -14.70 4.69
N GLU A 119 8.13 -15.58 5.66
CA GLU A 119 8.39 -17.03 5.47
C GLU A 119 7.62 -17.60 4.26
N ARG A 120 6.35 -17.22 4.10
CA ARG A 120 5.51 -17.66 2.98
C ARG A 120 5.96 -17.09 1.65
N VAL A 121 6.28 -15.80 1.60
CA VAL A 121 6.80 -15.14 0.39
C VAL A 121 8.11 -15.79 -0.04
N MET A 122 9.07 -15.90 0.87
CA MET A 122 10.35 -16.54 0.58
C MET A 122 10.18 -17.98 0.08
N LYS A 123 9.32 -18.77 0.74
CA LYS A 123 9.04 -20.15 0.33
C LYS A 123 8.36 -20.22 -1.05
N ALA A 124 7.40 -19.36 -1.33
CA ALA A 124 6.66 -19.34 -2.59
C ALA A 124 7.55 -18.95 -3.78
N LEU A 125 8.51 -18.05 -3.55
CA LEU A 125 9.46 -17.58 -4.57
C LEU A 125 10.76 -18.41 -4.60
N GLY A 126 10.89 -19.42 -3.75
CA GLY A 126 12.12 -20.24 -3.68
C GLY A 126 13.35 -19.44 -3.23
N GLN A 127 13.16 -18.38 -2.45
CA GLN A 127 14.24 -17.50 -2.03
C GLN A 127 15.09 -18.16 -0.95
N THR A 128 16.36 -18.43 -1.28
CA THR A 128 17.33 -19.07 -0.38
C THR A 128 18.46 -18.15 0.05
N GLY A 129 18.47 -16.89 -0.44
CA GLY A 129 19.57 -15.94 -0.22
C GLY A 129 20.81 -16.20 -1.08
N SER A 130 20.73 -17.11 -2.07
CA SER A 130 21.77 -17.31 -3.08
C SER A 130 21.57 -16.35 -4.26
N ASP A 131 22.65 -16.01 -4.96
CA ASP A 131 22.66 -15.04 -6.07
C ASP A 131 21.73 -15.39 -7.25
N ASP A 132 21.26 -16.63 -7.32
CA ASP A 132 20.39 -17.12 -8.39
C ASP A 132 18.88 -17.04 -8.08
N THR A 133 18.49 -16.47 -6.94
CA THR A 133 17.07 -16.39 -6.52
C THR A 133 16.53 -14.96 -6.64
N SER A 134 15.22 -14.84 -6.95
CA SER A 134 14.52 -13.56 -6.98
C SER A 134 14.67 -12.83 -5.63
N GLU A 135 14.97 -11.53 -5.67
CA GLU A 135 14.94 -10.65 -4.50
C GLU A 135 13.58 -9.94 -4.35
N ASP A 136 12.56 -10.39 -5.09
CA ASP A 136 11.24 -9.79 -5.02
C ASP A 136 10.62 -9.92 -3.63
N GLY A 137 9.95 -8.88 -3.21
CA GLY A 137 9.36 -8.79 -1.88
C GLY A 137 8.34 -7.67 -1.80
N MET A 138 8.11 -7.19 -0.60
CA MET A 138 7.26 -6.02 -0.39
C MET A 138 7.69 -5.24 0.85
N ASP A 139 7.51 -3.93 0.75
CA ASP A 139 7.55 -3.00 1.86
C ASP A 139 6.13 -2.83 2.38
N ILE A 140 5.91 -3.01 3.67
CA ILE A 140 4.56 -3.05 4.23
C ILE A 140 4.49 -2.40 5.61
N ALA A 141 3.49 -1.56 5.80
CA ALA A 141 3.05 -1.09 7.11
C ALA A 141 1.83 -1.92 7.54
N LEU A 142 1.93 -2.65 8.63
CA LEU A 142 0.85 -3.46 9.20
C LEU A 142 0.46 -2.96 10.57
N CYS A 143 -0.82 -2.67 10.75
CA CYS A 143 -1.42 -2.15 11.97
C CYS A 143 -2.53 -3.06 12.49
N VAL A 144 -2.71 -3.04 13.81
CA VAL A 144 -3.86 -3.66 14.50
C VAL A 144 -4.41 -2.66 15.52
N ILE A 145 -5.66 -2.28 15.39
CA ILE A 145 -6.38 -1.57 16.45
C ILE A 145 -7.07 -2.60 17.35
N ASP A 146 -6.73 -2.60 18.63
CA ASP A 146 -7.43 -3.33 19.68
C ASP A 146 -8.44 -2.38 20.31
N GLU A 147 -9.74 -2.58 19.98
CA GLU A 147 -10.82 -1.71 20.43
C GLU A 147 -11.05 -1.78 21.96
N GLN A 148 -10.75 -2.92 22.59
CA GLN A 148 -10.92 -3.09 24.03
C GLN A 148 -9.84 -2.37 24.82
N LYS A 149 -8.61 -2.38 24.27
CA LYS A 149 -7.46 -1.73 24.91
C LYS A 149 -7.27 -0.29 24.44
N GLU A 150 -7.99 0.15 23.42
CA GLU A 150 -7.78 1.45 22.75
C GLU A 150 -6.32 1.63 22.34
N THR A 151 -5.70 0.59 21.79
CA THR A 151 -4.28 0.59 21.40
C THR A 151 -4.13 0.32 19.91
N LEU A 152 -3.13 0.98 19.33
CA LEU A 152 -2.58 0.69 18.02
C LEU A 152 -1.33 -0.14 18.20
N HIS A 153 -1.31 -1.33 17.60
CA HIS A 153 -0.09 -2.11 17.43
C HIS A 153 0.37 -1.98 16.00
N TYR A 154 1.65 -1.78 15.80
CA TYR A 154 2.26 -1.59 14.49
C TYR A 154 3.52 -2.45 14.35
N SER A 155 3.75 -2.91 13.13
CA SER A 155 5.01 -3.46 12.65
C SER A 155 5.18 -3.06 11.18
N GLY A 156 6.38 -2.72 10.77
CA GLY A 156 6.65 -2.29 9.41
C GLY A 156 7.91 -2.94 8.84
N ALA A 157 7.83 -3.30 7.57
CA ALA A 157 8.94 -3.66 6.71
C ALA A 157 9.23 -2.44 5.83
N ASN A 158 10.33 -1.71 6.07
CA ASN A 158 10.73 -0.46 5.41
C ASN A 158 9.70 0.68 5.40
N SER A 159 8.41 0.41 5.61
CA SER A 159 7.31 1.36 5.50
C SER A 159 6.90 1.94 6.87
N PRO A 160 7.20 3.22 7.17
CA PRO A 160 6.77 3.89 8.38
C PRO A 160 5.27 4.19 8.34
N ILE A 161 4.69 4.48 9.52
CA ILE A 161 3.38 5.12 9.60
C ILE A 161 3.50 6.49 10.25
N TYR A 162 2.56 7.37 9.92
CA TYR A 162 2.42 8.67 10.56
C TYR A 162 1.13 8.72 11.37
N LEU A 163 1.22 9.18 12.59
CA LEU A 163 0.07 9.47 13.43
C LEU A 163 0.02 10.98 13.68
N VAL A 164 -1.11 11.61 13.35
CA VAL A 164 -1.34 13.02 13.68
C VAL A 164 -2.28 13.09 14.87
N ARG A 165 -1.78 13.68 15.95
CA ARG A 165 -2.49 13.92 17.21
C ARG A 165 -2.48 15.40 17.53
N LYS A 166 -3.65 16.02 17.64
CA LYS A 166 -3.78 17.46 18.00
C LYS A 166 -2.93 18.40 17.11
N GLY A 167 -2.77 18.04 15.83
CA GLY A 167 -1.97 18.82 14.89
C GLY A 167 -0.47 18.52 14.89
N GLU A 168 0.01 17.64 15.74
CA GLU A 168 1.41 17.20 15.78
C GLU A 168 1.58 15.85 15.09
N LEU A 169 2.60 15.70 14.25
CA LEU A 169 2.91 14.46 13.55
C LEU A 169 3.93 13.63 14.32
N ILE A 170 3.55 12.41 14.64
CA ILE A 170 4.39 11.39 15.25
C ILE A 170 4.76 10.37 14.19
N THR A 171 6.05 10.18 13.94
CA THR A 171 6.55 9.13 13.03
C THR A 171 6.82 7.85 13.82
N ILE A 172 6.27 6.73 13.34
CA ILE A 172 6.55 5.41 13.89
C ILE A 172 7.37 4.66 12.85
N SER A 173 8.65 4.48 13.16
CA SER A 173 9.64 3.93 12.21
C SER A 173 9.48 2.41 12.03
N PRO A 174 9.73 1.86 10.83
CA PRO A 174 9.73 0.42 10.57
C PRO A 174 11.04 -0.27 11.01
N ASP A 175 11.12 -1.57 10.79
CA ASP A 175 12.39 -2.27 10.64
C ASP A 175 12.91 -2.06 9.21
N ASN A 176 14.23 -1.86 9.08
CA ASN A 176 14.89 -1.63 7.78
C ASN A 176 15.17 -2.97 7.09
N MET A 177 14.13 -3.68 6.72
CA MET A 177 14.17 -4.93 5.96
C MET A 177 12.80 -5.14 5.28
N PRO A 178 12.77 -5.73 4.05
CA PRO A 178 11.54 -6.04 3.34
C PRO A 178 10.89 -7.33 3.86
N VAL A 179 9.66 -7.58 3.44
CA VAL A 179 9.06 -8.91 3.45
C VAL A 179 9.56 -9.68 2.22
N GLY A 180 10.66 -10.39 2.38
CA GLY A 180 11.41 -11.10 1.35
C GLY A 180 12.81 -11.45 1.85
N VAL A 181 13.69 -11.88 0.95
CA VAL A 181 15.09 -12.10 1.25
C VAL A 181 15.77 -10.78 1.63
N HIS A 182 16.60 -10.82 2.63
CA HIS A 182 17.45 -9.70 3.04
C HIS A 182 18.83 -10.23 3.43
N SER A 183 19.88 -9.46 3.11
CA SER A 183 21.28 -9.84 3.34
C SER A 183 21.70 -9.92 4.82
N ILE A 184 20.87 -9.44 5.73
CA ILE A 184 21.12 -9.53 7.17
C ILE A 184 20.37 -10.75 7.71
N GLU A 185 21.11 -11.64 8.41
CA GLU A 185 20.59 -12.85 9.05
C GLU A 185 19.24 -12.65 9.75
N GLU A 186 18.40 -13.66 9.69
CA GLU A 186 17.08 -13.92 10.29
C GLU A 186 16.61 -12.99 11.42
N LYS A 187 16.57 -11.69 11.18
CA LYS A 187 16.01 -10.74 12.15
C LYS A 187 14.50 -10.78 12.07
N SER A 188 13.86 -11.01 13.20
CA SER A 188 12.40 -10.90 13.31
C SER A 188 11.94 -9.45 13.29
N PHE A 189 10.76 -9.21 12.71
CA PHE A 189 10.11 -7.89 12.78
C PHE A 189 9.78 -7.52 14.23
N SER A 190 9.99 -6.26 14.57
CA SER A 190 9.64 -5.69 15.87
C SER A 190 8.18 -5.22 15.91
N GLY A 191 7.55 -5.28 17.10
CA GLY A 191 6.23 -4.73 17.34
C GLY A 191 6.33 -3.44 18.15
N LYS A 192 5.49 -2.45 17.82
CA LYS A 192 5.33 -1.21 18.57
C LYS A 192 3.88 -1.06 18.99
N GLU A 193 3.66 -0.50 20.18
CA GLU A 193 2.34 -0.28 20.76
C GLU A 193 2.19 1.19 21.14
N LEU A 194 1.04 1.78 20.81
CA LEU A 194 0.67 3.14 21.17
C LEU A 194 -0.75 3.16 21.69
N LYS A 195 -0.99 3.91 22.76
CA LYS A 195 -2.33 4.24 23.21
C LYS A 195 -2.95 5.24 22.24
N LEU A 196 -4.17 4.95 21.77
CA LEU A 196 -4.93 5.85 20.89
C LEU A 196 -5.73 6.87 21.70
N GLU A 197 -5.81 8.08 21.17
CA GLU A 197 -6.70 9.14 21.65
C GLU A 197 -7.79 9.40 20.61
N ASP A 198 -8.96 9.84 21.09
CA ASP A 198 -10.05 10.21 20.18
C ASP A 198 -9.62 11.34 19.25
N GLY A 199 -9.87 11.16 17.96
CA GLY A 199 -9.46 12.10 16.92
C GLY A 199 -8.06 11.87 16.32
N ASP A 200 -7.28 10.91 16.83
CA ASP A 200 -6.02 10.52 16.18
C ASP A 200 -6.24 10.14 14.72
N ILE A 201 -5.34 10.58 13.84
CA ILE A 201 -5.37 10.18 12.42
C ILE A 201 -4.12 9.37 12.11
N ILE A 202 -4.32 8.16 11.62
CA ILE A 202 -3.26 7.23 11.24
C ILE A 202 -3.15 7.24 9.72
N TYR A 203 -1.95 7.51 9.20
CA TYR A 203 -1.65 7.47 7.76
C TYR A 203 -0.67 6.34 7.47
N LEU A 204 -1.06 5.46 6.56
CA LEU A 204 -0.21 4.47 5.92
C LEU A 204 -0.06 4.87 4.44
N PHE A 205 1.12 4.67 3.88
CA PHE A 205 1.39 5.12 2.51
C PHE A 205 2.56 4.34 1.89
N THR A 206 2.64 4.37 0.56
CA THR A 206 3.77 3.90 -0.23
C THR A 206 4.66 5.07 -0.63
N ASP A 207 5.87 4.81 -1.09
CA ASP A 207 6.85 5.85 -1.41
C ASP A 207 6.52 6.64 -2.70
N GLY A 208 5.63 6.11 -3.56
CA GLY A 208 5.28 6.77 -4.82
C GLY A 208 4.74 8.20 -4.67
N TYR A 209 4.12 8.55 -3.53
CA TYR A 209 3.70 9.94 -3.31
C TYR A 209 4.88 10.87 -3.00
N PRO A 210 5.74 10.61 -1.96
CA PRO A 210 6.89 11.45 -1.67
C PRO A 210 7.96 11.42 -2.76
N ASP A 211 8.05 10.36 -3.54
CA ASP A 211 9.03 10.19 -4.59
C ASP A 211 8.60 10.77 -5.96
N GLN A 212 7.32 11.14 -6.11
CA GLN A 212 6.83 11.70 -7.36
C GLN A 212 7.61 12.94 -7.79
N MET A 213 8.08 12.91 -9.04
CA MET A 213 8.82 14.00 -9.65
C MET A 213 7.88 15.13 -10.09
N GLY A 214 8.30 16.39 -9.86
CA GLY A 214 7.51 17.54 -10.24
C GLY A 214 8.05 18.87 -9.74
N GLY A 215 7.16 19.86 -9.72
CA GLY A 215 7.45 21.22 -9.31
C GLY A 215 8.39 21.98 -10.25
N PRO A 216 8.69 23.26 -9.95
CA PRO A 216 9.45 24.14 -10.86
C PRO A 216 10.88 23.65 -11.15
N LYS A 217 11.44 22.83 -10.25
CA LYS A 217 12.82 22.32 -10.36
C LYS A 217 12.90 20.85 -10.76
N ASN A 218 11.76 20.24 -11.12
CA ASN A 218 11.63 18.82 -11.44
C ASN A 218 12.36 17.90 -10.43
N LYS A 219 11.94 17.99 -9.16
CA LYS A 219 12.51 17.20 -8.05
C LYS A 219 11.44 16.28 -7.46
N LYS A 220 11.84 15.32 -6.62
CA LYS A 220 10.93 14.53 -5.79
C LYS A 220 10.08 15.45 -4.90
N PHE A 221 8.84 15.08 -4.59
CA PHE A 221 7.98 15.80 -3.66
C PHE A 221 8.60 15.86 -2.26
N MET A 222 9.26 14.81 -1.86
CA MET A 222 9.99 14.61 -0.61
C MET A 222 9.11 14.37 0.61
N TYR A 223 9.60 13.52 1.51
CA TYR A 223 8.91 13.14 2.76
C TYR A 223 8.58 14.34 3.66
N ASN A 224 9.43 15.37 3.72
CA ASN A 224 9.15 16.56 4.53
C ASN A 224 7.91 17.30 4.04
N ASN A 225 7.81 17.56 2.73
CA ASN A 225 6.63 18.21 2.15
C ASN A 225 5.38 17.35 2.34
N PHE A 226 5.52 16.01 2.27
CA PHE A 226 4.41 15.10 2.49
C PHE A 226 3.92 15.14 3.94
N ARG A 227 4.82 15.15 4.92
CA ARG A 227 4.48 15.31 6.36
C ARG A 227 3.74 16.61 6.62
N ASP A 228 4.27 17.73 6.11
CA ASP A 228 3.65 19.05 6.26
C ASP A 228 2.25 19.09 5.63
N LEU A 229 2.09 18.44 4.48
CA LEU A 229 0.81 18.32 3.82
C LEU A 229 -0.19 17.50 4.67
N LEU A 230 0.22 16.33 5.19
CA LEU A 230 -0.62 15.50 6.04
C LEU A 230 -1.07 16.23 7.31
N VAL A 231 -0.17 16.93 7.98
CA VAL A 231 -0.52 17.76 9.15
C VAL A 231 -1.55 18.83 8.78
N ARG A 232 -1.33 19.53 7.67
CA ARG A 232 -2.25 20.58 7.21
C ARG A 232 -3.63 20.05 6.88
N VAL A 233 -3.73 18.91 6.18
CA VAL A 233 -5.03 18.34 5.80
C VAL A 233 -5.73 17.61 6.95
N SER A 234 -5.02 17.20 8.00
CA SER A 234 -5.58 16.47 9.14
C SER A 234 -6.72 17.19 9.86
N LEU A 235 -6.79 18.52 9.71
CA LEU A 235 -7.85 19.34 10.26
C LEU A 235 -9.18 19.26 9.50
N LEU A 236 -9.18 18.64 8.32
CA LEU A 236 -10.32 18.56 7.41
C LEU A 236 -11.04 17.20 7.51
N PRO A 237 -12.28 17.10 7.04
CA PRO A 237 -12.97 15.82 6.85
C PRO A 237 -12.17 14.87 5.96
N MET A 238 -12.29 13.56 6.20
CA MET A 238 -11.46 12.55 5.52
C MET A 238 -11.63 12.58 3.98
N ASP A 239 -12.84 12.82 3.48
CA ASP A 239 -13.08 12.93 2.04
C ASP A 239 -12.39 14.17 1.42
N GLU A 240 -12.37 15.28 2.15
CA GLU A 240 -11.66 16.50 1.70
C GLU A 240 -10.15 16.28 1.69
N GLN A 241 -9.60 15.58 2.70
CA GLN A 241 -8.17 15.22 2.73
C GLN A 241 -7.78 14.46 1.45
N LYS A 242 -8.55 13.45 1.07
CA LYS A 242 -8.33 12.67 -0.16
C LYS A 242 -8.29 13.56 -1.41
N VAL A 243 -9.25 14.49 -1.52
CA VAL A 243 -9.34 15.42 -2.67
C VAL A 243 -8.13 16.32 -2.73
N ILE A 244 -7.71 16.90 -1.59
CA ILE A 244 -6.56 17.80 -1.52
C ILE A 244 -5.26 17.07 -1.79
N LEU A 245 -5.06 15.86 -1.22
CA LEU A 245 -3.88 15.05 -1.50
C LEU A 245 -3.77 14.77 -2.99
N ARG A 246 -4.85 14.32 -3.64
CA ARG A 246 -4.86 14.07 -5.09
C ARG A 246 -4.58 15.32 -5.90
N LYS A 247 -5.22 16.44 -5.55
CA LYS A 247 -5.01 17.71 -6.25
C LYS A 247 -3.57 18.19 -6.11
N THR A 248 -3.02 18.19 -4.90
CA THR A 248 -1.64 18.61 -4.64
C THR A 248 -0.63 17.76 -5.42
N LEU A 249 -0.88 16.45 -5.51
CA LEU A 249 -0.05 15.53 -6.30
C LEU A 249 -0.07 15.92 -7.79
N TYR A 250 -1.24 16.12 -8.38
CA TYR A 250 -1.35 16.49 -9.80
C TYR A 250 -0.80 17.89 -10.09
N ASP A 251 -1.04 18.84 -9.21
CA ASP A 251 -0.45 20.18 -9.32
C ASP A 251 1.10 20.12 -9.25
N TRP A 252 1.63 19.23 -8.40
CA TRP A 252 3.07 18.98 -8.32
C TRP A 252 3.63 18.32 -9.57
N MET A 253 2.99 17.28 -10.05
CA MET A 253 3.39 16.54 -11.25
C MET A 253 3.45 17.44 -12.48
N GLY A 254 2.48 18.33 -12.66
CA GLY A 254 2.36 19.13 -13.86
C GLY A 254 2.29 18.25 -15.11
N SER A 255 3.26 18.41 -16.02
CA SER A 255 3.38 17.60 -17.24
C SER A 255 4.17 16.29 -17.07
N ASN A 256 4.74 16.04 -15.91
CA ASN A 256 5.47 14.80 -15.66
C ASN A 256 4.54 13.59 -15.60
N ARG A 257 5.09 12.42 -15.96
CA ARG A 257 4.37 11.17 -15.78
C ARG A 257 4.48 10.70 -14.33
N GLN A 258 3.49 9.95 -13.90
CA GLN A 258 3.59 9.19 -12.64
C GLN A 258 4.71 8.16 -12.76
N ILE A 259 5.60 8.10 -11.75
CA ILE A 259 6.80 7.25 -11.80
C ILE A 259 6.62 5.91 -11.09
N ASP A 260 5.67 5.83 -10.15
CA ASP A 260 5.36 4.63 -9.40
C ASP A 260 3.89 4.53 -9.04
N ASP A 261 3.43 3.38 -8.53
CA ASP A 261 2.13 3.26 -7.89
C ASP A 261 2.06 4.19 -6.68
N ILE A 262 0.91 4.74 -6.36
CA ILE A 262 0.71 5.66 -5.25
C ILE A 262 -0.45 5.19 -4.41
N LEU A 263 -0.19 4.91 -3.14
CA LEU A 263 -1.22 4.55 -2.19
C LEU A 263 -1.08 5.35 -0.89
N VAL A 264 -2.17 6.00 -0.49
CA VAL A 264 -2.28 6.66 0.82
C VAL A 264 -3.60 6.25 1.47
N MET A 265 -3.53 5.69 2.65
CA MET A 265 -4.67 5.33 3.49
C MET A 265 -4.67 6.22 4.74
N GLY A 266 -5.76 6.94 4.98
CA GLY A 266 -5.97 7.72 6.19
C GLY A 266 -7.14 7.16 6.99
N ILE A 267 -6.95 6.97 8.29
CA ILE A 267 -7.97 6.48 9.23
C ILE A 267 -8.02 7.42 10.43
N LYS A 268 -9.19 8.01 10.68
CA LYS A 268 -9.43 8.78 11.91
C LYS A 268 -10.03 7.86 12.97
N TYR A 269 -9.30 7.70 14.05
CA TYR A 269 -9.76 6.91 15.19
C TYR A 269 -10.85 7.68 15.95
N SER A 270 -11.91 6.97 16.28
CA SER A 270 -12.95 7.44 17.18
C SER A 270 -13.15 6.39 18.27
N LYS A 271 -13.17 6.82 19.50
CA LYS A 271 -13.43 5.90 20.61
C LYS A 271 -14.77 5.23 20.45
N PRO A 272 -14.86 3.91 20.73
CA PRO A 272 -16.15 3.25 20.79
C PRO A 272 -17.06 3.95 21.80
N ASN A 273 -18.27 4.31 21.40
CA ASN A 273 -19.26 4.79 22.36
C ASN A 273 -19.51 3.67 23.36
N ASN A 274 -19.28 3.94 24.65
CA ASN A 274 -19.69 3.05 25.74
C ASN A 274 -21.23 3.08 25.82
N THR A 275 -21.89 2.29 24.97
CA THR A 275 -23.34 1.99 25.12
C THR A 275 -23.51 0.64 25.78
#